data_eb424ca917469b5482366c802205b785
#
_entry.id   eb424ca917469b5482366c802205b785
#
_cell.length_a   1.000
_cell.length_b   1.000
_cell.length_c   1.000
_cell.angle_alpha   90.00
_cell.angle_beta   90.00
_cell.angle_gamma   90.00
#
_symmetry.space_group_name_H-M   'P 1'
#
loop_
_entity.id
_entity.type
_entity.pdbx_description
1 polymer ?
#
loop_
_entity_poly.entity_id
_entity_poly.type
_entity_poly.pdbx_seq_one_letter_code
_entity_poly.pdbx_strand_id
1 'polypeptide(L)'
;MKYQKLPLPIVTLAFVIVTALTINAQQSTNEWPQFRGPNGTGVAEGFKLPAEFGATKNVVWKTPVPFARSSPIVTADRVFLTATEGDKLVTIALDRKNGKLLWRRDVVRARHMPMYKANDGASPSPVSDGKNVFAFFAELGLISYGPDGKERWRVPLGPFNSFYGMGGSPVLTGNTLVMVCDHRTNSFIIAVDARDGKVLWKTDRANFEGYSTPAIYKPADGPAQVIVLGSNSVDAYSLDKGERLWWVSRIGSYPKGVPVLDKGVVYVLGEGGDKPFFPPFEESLKQYDKNNDQKIHRDEMKAQPEMAEHFGWLDPNLDGYIEREEYDFVRNSTTVGHGLTAIRLSGKGDLTNSSVAWRLQKSYPNIPAPLVYHGVMYLMKEGGIFSSVDPANGQVLKQGRTPQALEDYYASPVAADGKIFVVSASGKVTVLKADAQWEIFSTSDLGEEVWATPAIAGNNLFVRTRSALYSFGTNAK
;
A
#
# COMPACT_ATOMS: atom_id res chain seq x y z
N MET A 1 -62.82 10.12 -67.89
CA MET A 1 -62.08 9.11 -67.11
C MET A 1 -61.32 9.83 -66.01
N LYS A 2 -61.74 9.70 -64.72
CA LYS A 2 -61.11 10.34 -63.53
C LYS A 2 -60.27 9.27 -62.90
N TYR A 3 -58.93 9.51 -62.81
CA TYR A 3 -58.03 8.69 -62.02
C TYR A 3 -58.07 9.08 -60.59
N GLN A 4 -58.51 8.19 -59.70
CA GLN A 4 -58.38 8.30 -58.25
C GLN A 4 -56.97 7.91 -57.86
N LYS A 5 -56.29 8.81 -57.12
CA LYS A 5 -54.98 8.53 -56.42
C LYS A 5 -55.27 7.87 -55.08
N LEU A 6 -54.77 6.64 -54.89
CA LEU A 6 -54.73 6.00 -53.57
C LEU A 6 -53.60 6.62 -52.71
N PRO A 7 -53.78 6.82 -51.40
CA PRO A 7 -52.73 7.28 -50.50
C PRO A 7 -51.81 6.11 -50.12
N LEU A 8 -50.47 6.33 -50.16
CA LEU A 8 -49.46 5.44 -49.58
C LEU A 8 -49.55 5.42 -48.05
N PRO A 9 -49.38 4.28 -47.39
CA PRO A 9 -49.28 4.22 -45.93
C PRO A 9 -47.89 4.70 -45.46
N ILE A 10 -47.88 5.65 -44.54
CA ILE A 10 -46.67 6.06 -43.80
C ILE A 10 -46.38 4.98 -42.77
N VAL A 11 -45.31 4.23 -42.98
CA VAL A 11 -44.77 3.30 -41.96
C VAL A 11 -43.86 4.09 -41.06
N THR A 12 -44.34 4.38 -39.87
CA THR A 12 -43.54 5.01 -38.78
C THR A 12 -42.66 3.94 -38.13
N LEU A 13 -41.38 3.93 -38.45
CA LEU A 13 -40.40 3.06 -37.85
C LEU A 13 -40.03 3.63 -36.46
N ALA A 14 -40.59 3.05 -35.39
CA ALA A 14 -40.22 3.37 -34.02
C ALA A 14 -38.85 2.72 -33.71
N PHE A 15 -37.80 3.53 -33.65
CA PHE A 15 -36.50 3.14 -33.12
C PHE A 15 -36.60 3.02 -31.61
N VAL A 16 -36.68 1.80 -31.09
CA VAL A 16 -36.48 1.52 -29.66
C VAL A 16 -34.99 1.51 -29.39
N ILE A 17 -34.47 2.62 -28.83
CA ILE A 17 -33.10 2.69 -28.30
C ILE A 17 -33.09 1.89 -26.99
N VAL A 18 -32.66 0.63 -27.06
CA VAL A 18 -32.30 -0.14 -25.86
C VAL A 18 -30.95 0.34 -25.38
N THR A 19 -30.92 1.27 -24.45
CA THR A 19 -29.72 1.59 -23.68
C THR A 19 -29.41 0.40 -22.79
N ALA A 20 -28.49 -0.45 -23.24
CA ALA A 20 -27.87 -1.46 -22.38
C ALA A 20 -27.05 -0.74 -21.30
N LEU A 21 -27.62 -0.57 -20.13
CA LEU A 21 -26.88 -0.27 -18.91
C LEU A 21 -25.99 -1.50 -18.64
N THR A 22 -24.75 -1.46 -19.09
CA THR A 22 -23.72 -2.39 -18.61
C THR A 22 -23.47 -2.08 -17.15
N ILE A 23 -24.24 -2.70 -16.25
CA ILE A 23 -23.87 -2.83 -14.86
C ILE A 23 -22.59 -3.69 -14.88
N ASN A 24 -21.43 -3.06 -14.76
CA ASN A 24 -20.22 -3.75 -14.38
C ASN A 24 -20.43 -4.27 -12.95
N ALA A 25 -21.11 -5.40 -12.83
CA ALA A 25 -21.06 -6.20 -11.61
C ALA A 25 -19.60 -6.59 -11.44
N GLN A 26 -18.90 -5.89 -10.55
CA GLN A 26 -17.59 -6.28 -10.09
C GLN A 26 -17.76 -7.67 -9.50
N GLN A 27 -17.32 -8.68 -10.26
CA GLN A 27 -17.41 -10.08 -9.86
C GLN A 27 -16.71 -10.17 -8.51
N SER A 28 -17.44 -10.56 -7.46
CA SER A 28 -16.89 -10.75 -6.12
C SER A 28 -15.79 -11.79 -6.23
N THR A 29 -14.54 -11.33 -6.29
CA THR A 29 -13.41 -12.23 -6.36
C THR A 29 -13.26 -12.86 -4.99
N ASN A 30 -13.48 -14.19 -4.93
CA ASN A 30 -13.27 -14.96 -3.71
C ASN A 30 -11.78 -15.06 -3.32
N GLU A 31 -11.01 -14.05 -3.71
CA GLU A 31 -9.54 -14.01 -3.59
C GLU A 31 -9.06 -12.63 -3.12
N TRP A 32 -7.87 -12.62 -2.53
CA TRP A 32 -7.15 -11.43 -2.08
C TRP A 32 -5.70 -11.53 -2.58
N PRO A 33 -5.47 -11.35 -3.91
CA PRO A 33 -4.27 -11.84 -4.58
C PRO A 33 -3.03 -10.96 -4.40
N GLN A 34 -3.15 -9.79 -3.79
CA GLN A 34 -2.07 -8.83 -3.55
C GLN A 34 -2.31 -8.01 -2.29
N PHE A 35 -1.33 -7.18 -1.92
CA PHE A 35 -1.46 -6.26 -0.79
C PHE A 35 -2.73 -5.41 -0.91
N ARG A 36 -3.56 -5.42 0.15
CA ARG A 36 -4.88 -4.79 0.20
C ARG A 36 -5.88 -5.30 -0.84
N GLY A 37 -5.70 -6.54 -1.32
CA GLY A 37 -6.67 -7.23 -2.16
C GLY A 37 -6.81 -6.68 -3.58
N PRO A 38 -7.97 -6.87 -4.20
CA PRO A 38 -8.19 -6.45 -5.57
C PRO A 38 -7.86 -4.97 -5.79
N ASN A 39 -6.90 -4.69 -6.65
CA ASN A 39 -6.40 -3.36 -6.98
C ASN A 39 -5.97 -2.49 -5.77
N GLY A 40 -5.60 -3.10 -4.65
CA GLY A 40 -5.16 -2.39 -3.44
C GLY A 40 -6.27 -1.62 -2.71
N THR A 41 -7.54 -1.88 -2.98
CA THR A 41 -8.68 -1.12 -2.45
C THR A 41 -8.93 -1.34 -0.96
N GLY A 42 -8.56 -2.51 -0.43
CA GLY A 42 -8.91 -2.92 0.95
C GLY A 42 -10.35 -3.40 1.08
N VAL A 43 -11.07 -3.63 -0.01
CA VAL A 43 -12.51 -3.94 -0.03
C VAL A 43 -12.77 -5.32 -0.63
N ALA A 44 -13.64 -6.09 0.01
CA ALA A 44 -14.24 -7.30 -0.53
C ALA A 44 -15.77 -7.17 -0.50
N GLU A 45 -16.45 -7.72 -1.52
CA GLU A 45 -17.89 -7.64 -1.67
C GLU A 45 -18.54 -9.02 -1.72
N GLY A 46 -19.79 -9.11 -1.26
CA GLY A 46 -20.60 -10.32 -1.39
C GLY A 46 -20.31 -11.42 -0.35
N PHE A 47 -19.61 -11.10 0.75
CA PHE A 47 -19.23 -12.04 1.80
C PHE A 47 -19.82 -11.66 3.14
N LYS A 48 -20.01 -12.67 4.02
CA LYS A 48 -20.48 -12.48 5.41
C LYS A 48 -19.34 -12.74 6.39
N LEU A 49 -19.05 -11.77 7.24
CA LEU A 49 -17.98 -11.86 8.24
C LEU A 49 -18.54 -11.69 9.66
N PRO A 50 -17.95 -12.37 10.66
CA PRO A 50 -18.32 -12.17 12.04
C PRO A 50 -18.04 -10.72 12.47
N ALA A 51 -18.77 -10.25 13.46
CA ALA A 51 -18.52 -8.96 14.09
C ALA A 51 -17.63 -9.09 15.34
N GLU A 52 -17.31 -10.30 15.78
CA GLU A 52 -16.51 -10.55 16.97
C GLU A 52 -15.42 -11.57 16.68
N PHE A 53 -14.27 -11.34 17.28
CA PHE A 53 -13.05 -12.14 17.10
C PHE A 53 -12.42 -12.44 18.45
N GLY A 54 -11.48 -13.37 18.51
CA GLY A 54 -10.73 -13.68 19.73
C GLY A 54 -9.79 -14.84 19.50
N ALA A 55 -8.93 -15.13 20.48
CA ALA A 55 -7.98 -16.23 20.39
C ALA A 55 -8.64 -17.60 20.10
N THR A 56 -9.93 -17.74 20.48
CA THR A 56 -10.75 -18.95 20.26
C THR A 56 -12.10 -18.65 19.62
N LYS A 57 -12.53 -17.37 19.56
CA LYS A 57 -13.86 -16.99 19.06
C LYS A 57 -13.84 -16.80 17.53
N ASN A 58 -14.72 -17.52 16.83
CA ASN A 58 -14.86 -17.50 15.37
C ASN A 58 -13.59 -17.93 14.60
N VAL A 59 -12.69 -18.66 15.26
CA VAL A 59 -11.47 -19.22 14.65
C VAL A 59 -11.83 -20.45 13.85
N VAL A 60 -11.65 -20.40 12.52
CA VAL A 60 -11.76 -21.55 11.62
C VAL A 60 -10.50 -22.41 11.75
N TRP A 61 -9.33 -21.77 11.71
CA TRP A 61 -8.04 -22.37 11.98
C TRP A 61 -7.00 -21.32 12.42
N LYS A 62 -5.98 -21.80 13.12
CA LYS A 62 -4.78 -21.04 13.52
C LYS A 62 -3.55 -21.86 13.14
N THR A 63 -2.58 -21.25 12.46
CA THR A 63 -1.34 -21.90 12.04
C THR A 63 -0.13 -21.09 12.51
N PRO A 64 0.82 -21.68 13.25
CA PRO A 64 2.08 -21.03 13.57
C PRO A 64 2.83 -20.63 12.30
N VAL A 65 3.32 -19.39 12.24
CA VAL A 65 4.12 -18.88 11.12
C VAL A 65 5.26 -18.00 11.67
N PRO A 66 6.39 -17.92 10.97
CA PRO A 66 7.47 -17.03 11.34
C PRO A 66 7.00 -15.57 11.37
N PHE A 67 7.59 -14.78 12.27
CA PHE A 67 7.32 -13.35 12.32
C PHE A 67 7.73 -12.64 11.04
N ALA A 68 6.89 -11.80 10.51
CA ALA A 68 7.19 -10.76 9.55
C ALA A 68 6.01 -9.79 9.40
N ARG A 69 6.25 -8.68 8.70
CA ARG A 69 5.29 -7.60 8.52
C ARG A 69 4.45 -7.71 7.24
N SER A 70 4.81 -8.61 6.34
CA SER A 70 4.03 -8.84 5.11
C SER A 70 2.60 -9.29 5.41
N SER A 71 1.66 -8.75 4.64
CA SER A 71 0.26 -9.14 4.70
C SER A 71 0.02 -10.47 3.99
N PRO A 72 -0.93 -11.29 4.46
CA PRO A 72 -1.32 -12.50 3.76
C PRO A 72 -1.99 -12.15 2.44
N ILE A 73 -1.71 -12.94 1.40
CA ILE A 73 -2.49 -12.96 0.16
C ILE A 73 -3.18 -14.30 0.01
N VAL A 74 -4.37 -14.29 -0.56
CA VAL A 74 -5.27 -15.43 -0.57
C VAL A 74 -5.77 -15.70 -1.99
N THR A 75 -5.54 -16.90 -2.48
CA THR A 75 -6.10 -17.42 -3.73
C THR A 75 -7.29 -18.34 -3.47
N ALA A 76 -7.81 -18.98 -4.49
CA ALA A 76 -8.94 -19.90 -4.35
C ALA A 76 -8.69 -21.03 -3.34
N ASP A 77 -7.46 -21.54 -3.27
CA ASP A 77 -7.10 -22.73 -2.49
C ASP A 77 -5.90 -22.52 -1.54
N ARG A 78 -5.19 -21.39 -1.60
CA ARG A 78 -3.95 -21.13 -0.81
C ARG A 78 -3.94 -19.79 -0.11
N VAL A 79 -3.12 -19.74 0.92
CA VAL A 79 -2.65 -18.49 1.53
C VAL A 79 -1.13 -18.45 1.42
N PHE A 80 -0.59 -17.34 0.90
CA PHE A 80 0.85 -17.13 0.79
C PHE A 80 1.33 -16.05 1.75
N LEU A 81 2.53 -16.27 2.30
CA LEU A 81 3.22 -15.37 3.22
C LEU A 81 4.71 -15.33 2.88
N THR A 82 5.33 -14.21 3.19
CA THR A 82 6.79 -14.08 3.24
C THR A 82 7.25 -13.87 4.68
N ALA A 83 8.48 -14.28 5.00
CA ALA A 83 9.09 -14.09 6.31
C ALA A 83 10.61 -14.03 6.20
N THR A 84 11.27 -13.74 7.31
CA THR A 84 12.73 -13.91 7.47
C THR A 84 13.01 -14.70 8.74
N GLU A 85 13.93 -15.66 8.65
CA GLU A 85 14.43 -16.42 9.80
C GLU A 85 15.96 -16.53 9.72
N GLY A 86 16.65 -15.84 10.60
CA GLY A 86 18.12 -15.77 10.53
C GLY A 86 18.56 -15.29 9.14
N ASP A 87 19.39 -16.08 8.47
CA ASP A 87 19.91 -15.80 7.12
C ASP A 87 18.98 -16.26 5.99
N LYS A 88 17.74 -16.60 6.30
CA LYS A 88 16.80 -17.13 5.32
C LYS A 88 15.70 -16.15 4.98
N LEU A 89 15.45 -16.00 3.69
CA LEU A 89 14.26 -15.40 3.11
C LEU A 89 13.27 -16.53 2.85
N VAL A 90 12.08 -16.41 3.44
CA VAL A 90 11.12 -17.52 3.50
C VAL A 90 9.86 -17.17 2.73
N THR A 91 9.41 -18.11 1.88
CA THR A 91 8.07 -18.04 1.25
C THR A 91 7.29 -19.28 1.67
N ILE A 92 6.04 -19.09 2.12
CA ILE A 92 5.17 -20.12 2.67
C ILE A 92 3.86 -20.17 1.90
N ALA A 93 3.38 -21.37 1.60
CA ALA A 93 2.03 -21.62 1.15
C ALA A 93 1.29 -22.50 2.14
N LEU A 94 0.12 -22.05 2.57
CA LEU A 94 -0.80 -22.81 3.41
C LEU A 94 -2.05 -23.17 2.62
N ASP A 95 -2.67 -24.30 2.95
CA ASP A 95 -4.00 -24.65 2.49
C ASP A 95 -5.02 -23.65 3.07
N ARG A 96 -5.77 -22.98 2.22
CA ARG A 96 -6.72 -21.96 2.62
C ARG A 96 -7.82 -22.49 3.55
N LYS A 97 -8.28 -23.72 3.34
CA LYS A 97 -9.43 -24.31 4.04
C LYS A 97 -9.11 -24.69 5.49
N ASN A 98 -7.89 -25.16 5.74
CA ASN A 98 -7.54 -25.76 7.03
C ASN A 98 -6.22 -25.26 7.64
N GLY A 99 -5.51 -24.36 6.97
CA GLY A 99 -4.26 -23.76 7.43
C GLY A 99 -3.04 -24.68 7.39
N LYS A 100 -3.15 -25.90 6.82
CA LYS A 100 -2.01 -26.83 6.75
C LYS A 100 -0.90 -26.28 5.84
N LEU A 101 0.35 -26.47 6.26
CA LEU A 101 1.50 -26.13 5.44
C LEU A 101 1.52 -27.04 4.19
N LEU A 102 1.44 -26.42 3.01
CA LEU A 102 1.58 -27.09 1.72
C LEU A 102 3.05 -27.19 1.31
N TRP A 103 3.74 -26.08 1.41
CA TRP A 103 5.17 -26.01 1.19
C TRP A 103 5.79 -24.77 1.83
N ARG A 104 7.08 -24.84 2.07
CA ARG A 104 7.94 -23.74 2.52
C ARG A 104 9.19 -23.72 1.61
N ARG A 105 9.65 -22.53 1.23
CA ARG A 105 10.89 -22.33 0.48
C ARG A 105 11.77 -21.33 1.21
N ASP A 106 12.99 -21.76 1.45
CA ASP A 106 14.01 -20.97 2.10
C ASP A 106 15.09 -20.63 1.06
N VAL A 107 15.44 -19.37 0.95
CA VAL A 107 16.55 -18.86 0.15
C VAL A 107 17.53 -18.18 1.09
N VAL A 108 18.80 -18.56 1.05
CA VAL A 108 19.85 -17.89 1.83
C VAL A 108 20.03 -16.47 1.29
N ARG A 109 20.10 -15.50 2.18
CA ARG A 109 20.33 -14.09 1.83
C ARG A 109 21.69 -13.94 1.13
N ALA A 110 21.70 -13.31 -0.03
CA ALA A 110 22.92 -12.98 -0.73
C ALA A 110 23.70 -11.83 -0.05
N ARG A 111 23.00 -11.00 0.73
CA ARG A 111 23.51 -9.83 1.45
C ARG A 111 22.56 -9.44 2.57
N HIS A 112 23.06 -8.66 3.53
CA HIS A 112 22.25 -8.02 4.56
C HIS A 112 22.13 -6.54 4.28
N MET A 113 20.89 -6.02 4.29
CA MET A 113 20.64 -4.58 4.20
C MET A 113 20.43 -4.03 5.61
N PRO A 114 21.01 -2.85 5.94
CA PRO A 114 20.58 -2.10 7.12
C PRO A 114 19.08 -1.82 7.04
N MET A 115 18.39 -1.97 8.15
CA MET A 115 16.95 -1.70 8.25
C MET A 115 16.62 -1.05 9.59
N TYR A 116 15.69 -0.13 9.56
CA TYR A 116 15.15 0.45 10.79
C TYR A 116 14.38 -0.63 11.58
N LYS A 117 14.44 -0.55 12.92
CA LYS A 117 13.83 -1.53 13.86
C LYS A 117 12.33 -1.82 13.61
N ALA A 118 11.61 -0.86 13.00
CA ALA A 118 10.19 -1.02 12.64
C ALA A 118 9.97 -1.71 11.28
N ASN A 119 11.02 -2.22 10.63
CA ASN A 119 10.92 -2.95 9.37
C ASN A 119 11.57 -4.34 9.46
N ASP A 120 11.38 -5.20 8.46
CA ASP A 120 12.06 -6.48 8.30
C ASP A 120 12.31 -6.79 6.81
N GLY A 121 13.16 -7.79 6.54
CA GLY A 121 13.54 -8.15 5.17
C GLY A 121 12.41 -8.77 4.33
N ALA A 122 11.24 -9.00 4.92
CA ALA A 122 10.07 -9.56 4.26
C ALA A 122 8.81 -8.70 4.42
N SER A 123 8.97 -7.39 4.70
CA SER A 123 7.84 -6.45 4.80
C SER A 123 7.02 -6.33 3.52
N PRO A 124 7.59 -6.35 2.30
CA PRO A 124 6.80 -6.43 1.07
C PRO A 124 5.93 -7.68 1.05
N SER A 125 4.64 -7.49 0.82
CA SER A 125 3.69 -8.60 0.68
C SER A 125 3.84 -9.25 -0.70
N PRO A 126 3.68 -10.58 -0.83
CA PRO A 126 3.71 -11.23 -2.12
C PRO A 126 2.47 -10.86 -2.97
N VAL A 127 2.47 -11.28 -4.22
CA VAL A 127 1.31 -11.19 -5.14
C VAL A 127 1.15 -12.51 -5.88
N SER A 128 -0.06 -12.85 -6.31
CA SER A 128 -0.36 -14.09 -7.05
C SER A 128 -1.23 -13.83 -8.27
N ASP A 129 -1.05 -14.67 -9.29
CA ASP A 129 -1.93 -14.77 -10.46
C ASP A 129 -3.08 -15.79 -10.26
N GLY A 130 -3.31 -16.23 -9.01
CA GLY A 130 -4.25 -17.29 -8.64
C GLY A 130 -3.62 -18.69 -8.62
N LYS A 131 -2.48 -18.89 -9.27
CA LYS A 131 -1.76 -20.17 -9.38
C LYS A 131 -0.33 -20.08 -8.86
N ASN A 132 0.42 -19.10 -9.33
CA ASN A 132 1.81 -18.85 -8.98
C ASN A 132 1.90 -17.72 -7.95
N VAL A 133 2.96 -17.70 -7.17
CA VAL A 133 3.27 -16.60 -6.25
C VAL A 133 4.54 -15.89 -6.67
N PHE A 134 4.55 -14.57 -6.49
CA PHE A 134 5.66 -13.68 -6.77
C PHE A 134 6.00 -12.92 -5.49
N ALA A 135 7.22 -13.05 -5.02
CA ALA A 135 7.70 -12.36 -3.84
C ALA A 135 8.84 -11.41 -4.20
N PHE A 136 8.95 -10.33 -3.45
CA PHE A 136 10.09 -9.43 -3.50
C PHE A 136 10.78 -9.41 -2.14
N PHE A 137 12.10 -9.59 -2.18
CA PHE A 137 12.98 -9.40 -1.03
C PHE A 137 14.08 -8.43 -1.44
N ALA A 138 14.28 -7.37 -0.67
CA ALA A 138 15.28 -6.36 -0.99
C ALA A 138 16.71 -6.92 -1.12
N GLU A 139 16.98 -8.01 -0.43
CA GLU A 139 18.29 -8.68 -0.40
C GLU A 139 18.46 -9.71 -1.51
N LEU A 140 17.43 -9.94 -2.32
CA LEU A 140 17.42 -10.92 -3.41
C LEU A 140 16.94 -10.31 -4.73
N GLY A 141 15.82 -9.58 -4.71
CA GLY A 141 15.05 -9.16 -5.87
C GLY A 141 13.71 -9.87 -5.96
N LEU A 142 13.18 -10.03 -7.16
CA LEU A 142 11.94 -10.75 -7.43
C LEU A 142 12.19 -12.25 -7.59
N ILE A 143 11.29 -13.07 -7.07
CA ILE A 143 11.31 -14.52 -7.19
C ILE A 143 9.89 -15.05 -7.40
N SER A 144 9.74 -16.06 -8.25
CA SER A 144 8.46 -16.71 -8.52
C SER A 144 8.51 -18.19 -8.20
N TYR A 145 7.42 -18.67 -7.58
CA TYR A 145 7.21 -20.09 -7.31
C TYR A 145 5.91 -20.58 -7.94
N GLY A 146 5.93 -21.81 -8.43
CA GLY A 146 4.75 -22.53 -8.90
C GLY A 146 3.88 -23.05 -7.74
N PRO A 147 2.72 -23.66 -8.06
CA PRO A 147 1.79 -24.17 -7.05
C PRO A 147 2.42 -25.30 -6.18
N ASP A 148 3.41 -26.00 -6.67
CA ASP A 148 4.20 -27.04 -5.94
C ASP A 148 5.39 -26.45 -5.17
N GLY A 149 5.55 -25.13 -5.21
CA GLY A 149 6.65 -24.41 -4.60
C GLY A 149 7.97 -24.53 -5.37
N LYS A 150 8.01 -25.10 -6.57
CA LYS A 150 9.22 -25.05 -7.40
C LYS A 150 9.45 -23.62 -7.87
N GLU A 151 10.72 -23.18 -7.76
CA GLU A 151 11.15 -21.91 -8.33
C GLU A 151 10.95 -21.93 -9.85
N ARG A 152 10.31 -20.90 -10.37
CA ARG A 152 10.05 -20.72 -11.80
C ARG A 152 11.09 -19.82 -12.44
N TRP A 153 11.36 -18.70 -11.78
CA TRP A 153 12.35 -17.73 -12.21
C TRP A 153 12.72 -16.79 -11.07
N ARG A 154 13.82 -16.06 -11.26
CA ARG A 154 14.35 -15.05 -10.34
C ARG A 154 14.89 -13.87 -11.14
N VAL A 155 14.62 -12.65 -10.67
CA VAL A 155 15.19 -11.40 -11.21
C VAL A 155 15.96 -10.71 -10.08
N PRO A 156 17.31 -10.78 -10.08
CA PRO A 156 18.13 -10.09 -9.10
C PRO A 156 17.94 -8.58 -9.18
N LEU A 157 17.67 -7.93 -8.04
CA LEU A 157 17.56 -6.50 -7.92
C LEU A 157 18.37 -6.01 -6.71
N GLY A 158 18.79 -4.75 -6.74
CA GLY A 158 19.59 -4.14 -5.69
C GLY A 158 21.12 -4.33 -5.91
N PRO A 159 21.98 -3.95 -4.96
CA PRO A 159 21.66 -3.49 -3.61
C PRO A 159 20.86 -2.19 -3.61
N PHE A 160 20.07 -2.00 -2.55
CA PHE A 160 19.28 -0.79 -2.35
C PHE A 160 19.89 0.03 -1.20
N ASN A 161 19.92 1.35 -1.34
CA ASN A 161 20.28 2.26 -0.28
C ASN A 161 18.99 2.87 0.30
N SER A 162 18.51 2.34 1.41
CA SER A 162 17.30 2.78 2.09
C SER A 162 17.48 2.73 3.59
N PHE A 163 17.14 3.83 4.28
CA PHE A 163 17.26 3.93 5.73
C PHE A 163 16.28 3.02 6.46
N TYR A 164 15.02 3.01 6.02
CA TYR A 164 13.98 2.16 6.62
C TYR A 164 13.92 0.76 6.01
N GLY A 165 14.64 0.49 4.92
CA GLY A 165 14.49 -0.72 4.12
C GLY A 165 13.35 -0.61 3.11
N MET A 166 13.21 -1.60 2.22
CA MET A 166 12.20 -1.61 1.17
C MET A 166 10.85 -2.06 1.74
N GLY A 167 9.79 -1.24 1.60
CA GLY A 167 8.46 -1.52 2.12
C GLY A 167 7.38 -1.73 1.06
N GLY A 168 7.58 -1.22 -0.15
CA GLY A 168 6.62 -1.37 -1.24
C GLY A 168 6.48 -2.82 -1.72
N SER A 169 5.26 -3.23 -2.03
CA SER A 169 4.95 -4.57 -2.54
C SER A 169 4.85 -4.59 -4.07
N PRO A 170 5.18 -5.69 -4.75
CA PRO A 170 4.89 -5.83 -6.16
C PRO A 170 3.39 -5.89 -6.42
N VAL A 171 2.95 -5.43 -7.59
CA VAL A 171 1.56 -5.54 -8.06
C VAL A 171 1.51 -6.26 -9.41
N LEU A 172 0.43 -6.99 -9.64
CA LEU A 172 0.24 -7.79 -10.84
C LEU A 172 -1.04 -7.39 -11.57
N THR A 173 -0.95 -7.19 -12.88
CA THR A 173 -2.12 -7.02 -13.74
C THR A 173 -1.90 -7.75 -15.07
N GLY A 174 -2.79 -8.70 -15.38
CA GLY A 174 -2.53 -9.64 -16.47
C GLY A 174 -1.21 -10.38 -16.24
N ASN A 175 -0.31 -10.32 -17.22
CA ASN A 175 1.04 -10.93 -17.09
C ASN A 175 2.14 -9.91 -16.73
N THR A 176 1.78 -8.67 -16.40
CA THR A 176 2.76 -7.63 -16.06
C THR A 176 2.88 -7.50 -14.55
N LEU A 177 4.02 -7.87 -14.02
CA LEU A 177 4.41 -7.68 -12.62
C LEU A 177 5.23 -6.41 -12.52
N VAL A 178 4.77 -5.45 -11.70
CA VAL A 178 5.41 -4.16 -11.51
C VAL A 178 5.96 -4.04 -10.09
N MET A 179 7.21 -3.54 -10.00
CA MET A 179 7.86 -3.24 -8.72
C MET A 179 8.44 -1.83 -8.74
N VAL A 180 8.18 -1.07 -7.69
CA VAL A 180 8.80 0.24 -7.45
C VAL A 180 9.98 0.06 -6.50
N CYS A 181 11.13 0.57 -6.91
CA CYS A 181 12.38 0.49 -6.18
C CYS A 181 12.88 1.90 -5.88
N ASP A 182 12.09 2.66 -5.10
CA ASP A 182 12.47 4.00 -4.64
C ASP A 182 13.42 3.88 -3.45
N HIS A 183 14.65 4.38 -3.60
CA HIS A 183 15.68 4.40 -2.58
C HIS A 183 16.59 5.62 -2.79
N ARG A 184 17.57 5.86 -1.93
CA ARG A 184 18.36 7.10 -1.91
C ARG A 184 19.17 7.36 -3.16
N THR A 185 19.57 6.30 -3.85
CA THR A 185 20.41 6.39 -5.05
C THR A 185 19.83 5.56 -6.18
N ASN A 186 19.68 6.13 -7.39
CA ASN A 186 19.24 5.39 -8.58
C ASN A 186 17.85 4.72 -8.46
N SER A 187 16.87 5.44 -7.91
CA SER A 187 15.48 4.98 -7.87
C SER A 187 14.95 4.60 -9.25
N PHE A 188 14.14 3.54 -9.31
CA PHE A 188 13.55 3.09 -10.56
C PHE A 188 12.21 2.36 -10.33
N ILE A 189 11.45 2.26 -11.39
CA ILE A 189 10.29 1.36 -11.52
C ILE A 189 10.60 0.33 -12.60
N ILE A 190 10.21 -0.93 -12.38
CA ILE A 190 10.46 -2.04 -13.29
C ILE A 190 9.18 -2.84 -13.52
N ALA A 191 8.97 -3.27 -14.74
CA ALA A 191 7.97 -4.30 -15.07
C ALA A 191 8.65 -5.53 -15.65
N VAL A 192 8.17 -6.69 -15.20
CA VAL A 192 8.64 -7.98 -15.70
C VAL A 192 7.45 -8.85 -16.14
N ASP A 193 7.69 -9.72 -17.10
CA ASP A 193 6.70 -10.72 -17.49
C ASP A 193 6.58 -11.79 -16.38
N ALA A 194 5.40 -11.92 -15.82
CA ALA A 194 5.13 -12.87 -14.73
C ALA A 194 5.31 -14.34 -15.15
N ARG A 195 5.32 -14.64 -16.46
CA ARG A 195 5.48 -15.99 -17.00
C ARG A 195 6.90 -16.51 -16.87
N ASP A 196 7.91 -15.67 -17.12
CA ASP A 196 9.31 -16.06 -17.24
C ASP A 196 10.32 -15.12 -16.56
N GLY A 197 9.86 -14.00 -15.98
CA GLY A 197 10.71 -13.01 -15.31
C GLY A 197 11.45 -12.07 -16.26
N LYS A 198 11.17 -12.10 -17.57
CA LYS A 198 11.82 -11.20 -18.54
C LYS A 198 11.45 -9.75 -18.24
N VAL A 199 12.44 -8.88 -18.20
CA VAL A 199 12.22 -7.43 -18.04
C VAL A 199 11.51 -6.90 -19.29
N LEU A 200 10.34 -6.34 -19.10
CA LEU A 200 9.56 -5.68 -20.15
C LEU A 200 10.03 -4.25 -20.36
N TRP A 201 10.21 -3.53 -19.27
CA TRP A 201 10.77 -2.18 -19.25
C TRP A 201 11.30 -1.84 -17.84
N LYS A 202 12.21 -0.87 -17.79
CA LYS A 202 12.73 -0.25 -16.58
C LYS A 202 12.85 1.24 -16.82
N THR A 203 12.36 2.06 -15.89
CA THR A 203 12.38 3.52 -15.97
C THR A 203 13.01 4.09 -14.71
N ASP A 204 14.04 4.89 -14.87
CA ASP A 204 14.67 5.61 -13.77
C ASP A 204 13.71 6.68 -13.24
N ARG A 205 13.74 6.89 -11.92
CA ARG A 205 12.88 7.84 -11.23
C ARG A 205 13.74 8.89 -10.52
N ALA A 206 13.47 10.15 -10.81
CA ALA A 206 14.03 11.27 -10.05
C ALA A 206 13.30 11.36 -8.70
N ASN A 207 13.49 10.37 -7.85
CA ASN A 207 12.80 10.24 -6.57
C ASN A 207 13.77 9.81 -5.48
N PHE A 208 13.49 10.23 -4.26
CA PHE A 208 14.18 9.81 -3.07
C PHE A 208 13.44 8.62 -2.43
N GLU A 209 13.79 8.19 -1.23
CA GLU A 209 13.14 7.06 -0.55
C GLU A 209 11.61 7.08 -0.63
N GLY A 210 11.02 5.91 -0.92
CA GLY A 210 9.59 5.69 -0.93
C GLY A 210 9.26 4.25 -0.59
N TYR A 211 8.16 4.06 0.16
CA TYR A 211 7.76 2.75 0.69
C TYR A 211 6.38 2.33 0.19
N SER A 212 5.85 3.08 -0.76
CA SER A 212 4.51 2.91 -1.29
C SER A 212 4.41 1.73 -2.25
N THR A 213 3.35 0.95 -2.13
CA THR A 213 2.93 -0.03 -3.14
C THR A 213 2.16 0.70 -4.24
N PRO A 214 2.47 0.52 -5.53
CA PRO A 214 1.76 1.22 -6.59
C PRO A 214 0.32 0.73 -6.76
N ALA A 215 -0.52 1.53 -7.43
CA ALA A 215 -1.86 1.15 -7.84
C ALA A 215 -2.00 1.13 -9.37
N ILE A 216 -2.87 0.26 -9.89
CA ILE A 216 -3.13 0.18 -11.33
C ILE A 216 -4.43 0.93 -11.65
N TYR A 217 -4.32 1.96 -12.48
CA TYR A 217 -5.46 2.70 -13.00
C TYR A 217 -5.74 2.32 -14.45
N LYS A 218 -6.98 1.94 -14.73
CA LYS A 218 -7.46 1.64 -16.07
C LYS A 218 -8.50 2.69 -16.45
N PRO A 219 -8.12 3.77 -17.13
CA PRO A 219 -9.07 4.75 -17.62
C PRO A 219 -10.03 4.14 -18.64
N ALA A 220 -11.21 4.74 -18.82
CA ALA A 220 -12.14 4.32 -19.87
C ALA A 220 -11.53 4.50 -21.26
N ASP A 221 -10.77 5.59 -21.44
CA ASP A 221 -10.05 5.91 -22.67
C ASP A 221 -8.55 6.05 -22.39
N GLY A 222 -7.75 5.36 -23.19
CA GLY A 222 -6.27 5.42 -23.08
C GLY A 222 -5.62 4.22 -22.43
N PRO A 223 -4.29 4.23 -22.29
CA PRO A 223 -3.54 3.10 -21.75
C PRO A 223 -3.75 2.94 -20.24
N ALA A 224 -3.65 1.70 -19.76
CA ALA A 224 -3.55 1.44 -18.33
C ALA A 224 -2.30 2.11 -17.75
N GLN A 225 -2.42 2.61 -16.53
CA GLN A 225 -1.40 3.40 -15.85
C GLN A 225 -0.99 2.77 -14.53
N VAL A 226 0.27 2.91 -14.18
CA VAL A 226 0.82 2.60 -12.86
C VAL A 226 0.94 3.91 -12.08
N ILE A 227 0.15 4.07 -11.03
CA ILE A 227 0.18 5.24 -10.16
C ILE A 227 1.14 4.96 -9.01
N VAL A 228 2.16 5.78 -8.86
CA VAL A 228 3.20 5.64 -7.85
C VAL A 228 3.23 6.88 -6.96
N LEU A 229 3.09 6.67 -5.67
CA LEU A 229 3.35 7.71 -4.68
C LEU A 229 4.82 7.63 -4.29
N GLY A 230 5.59 8.61 -4.70
CA GLY A 230 6.99 8.80 -4.33
C GLY A 230 7.18 9.92 -3.30
N SER A 231 8.41 10.10 -2.85
CA SER A 231 8.74 11.27 -2.03
C SER A 231 8.50 12.53 -2.86
N ASN A 232 7.61 13.38 -2.35
CA ASN A 232 7.28 14.68 -2.91
C ASN A 232 6.46 14.70 -4.21
N SER A 233 6.14 13.54 -4.80
CA SER A 233 5.30 13.47 -6.00
C SER A 233 4.42 12.23 -6.08
N VAL A 234 3.33 12.36 -6.82
CA VAL A 234 2.58 11.22 -7.39
C VAL A 234 2.85 11.22 -8.88
N ASP A 235 3.28 10.08 -9.40
CA ASP A 235 3.62 9.90 -10.80
C ASP A 235 2.77 8.81 -11.42
N ALA A 236 2.38 8.99 -12.69
CA ALA A 236 1.76 7.94 -13.48
C ALA A 236 2.67 7.51 -14.61
N TYR A 237 2.80 6.21 -14.77
CA TYR A 237 3.55 5.58 -15.85
C TYR A 237 2.63 4.73 -16.72
N SER A 238 2.88 4.69 -18.03
CA SER A 238 2.19 3.75 -18.90
C SER A 238 2.55 2.32 -18.52
N LEU A 239 1.54 1.44 -18.40
CA LEU A 239 1.76 0.05 -17.98
C LEU A 239 2.56 -0.75 -19.02
N ASP A 240 2.40 -0.43 -20.30
CA ASP A 240 2.99 -1.16 -21.43
C ASP A 240 4.46 -0.77 -21.70
N LYS A 241 4.84 0.49 -21.44
CA LYS A 241 6.18 1.01 -21.80
C LYS A 241 6.94 1.63 -20.65
N GLY A 242 6.30 1.92 -19.52
CA GLY A 242 6.92 2.63 -18.40
C GLY A 242 7.18 4.12 -18.67
N GLU A 243 6.57 4.72 -19.69
CA GLU A 243 6.69 6.14 -19.98
C GLU A 243 5.96 6.96 -18.91
N ARG A 244 6.60 8.00 -18.36
CA ARG A 244 5.96 8.92 -17.41
C ARG A 244 4.91 9.77 -18.12
N LEU A 245 3.65 9.63 -17.75
CA LEU A 245 2.51 10.26 -18.41
C LEU A 245 2.13 11.61 -17.81
N TRP A 246 2.08 11.67 -16.48
CA TRP A 246 1.78 12.87 -15.73
C TRP A 246 2.34 12.78 -14.30
N TRP A 247 2.41 13.91 -13.62
CA TRP A 247 2.79 13.98 -12.21
C TRP A 247 2.15 15.16 -11.49
N VAL A 248 2.05 15.01 -10.18
CA VAL A 248 1.68 16.07 -9.24
C VAL A 248 2.76 16.13 -8.17
N SER A 249 3.42 17.29 -8.06
CA SER A 249 4.46 17.52 -7.04
C SER A 249 3.87 18.12 -5.75
N ARG A 250 4.71 18.31 -4.73
CA ARG A 250 4.33 18.87 -3.43
C ARG A 250 3.27 18.02 -2.71
N ILE A 251 3.53 16.73 -2.60
CA ILE A 251 2.63 15.77 -1.94
C ILE A 251 3.09 15.42 -0.52
N GLY A 252 4.32 15.74 -0.15
CA GLY A 252 4.94 15.36 1.10
C GLY A 252 6.02 14.28 0.93
N SER A 253 6.79 14.05 1.97
CA SER A 253 7.92 13.13 1.96
C SER A 253 7.57 11.77 2.57
N TYR A 254 8.48 10.81 2.46
CA TYR A 254 8.44 9.48 3.10
C TYR A 254 7.10 8.74 2.95
N PRO A 255 6.58 8.56 1.73
CA PRO A 255 5.28 7.93 1.50
C PRO A 255 5.30 6.47 1.93
N LYS A 256 4.31 6.07 2.72
CA LYS A 256 4.17 4.72 3.27
C LYS A 256 2.87 4.05 2.81
N GLY A 257 1.86 4.86 2.50
CA GLY A 257 0.55 4.39 2.08
C GLY A 257 0.48 3.96 0.62
N VAL A 258 -0.59 3.30 0.24
CA VAL A 258 -0.94 2.95 -1.14
C VAL A 258 -1.77 4.07 -1.74
N PRO A 259 -1.58 4.47 -3.01
CA PRO A 259 -2.54 5.29 -3.73
C PRO A 259 -3.90 4.59 -3.79
N VAL A 260 -4.96 5.21 -3.28
CA VAL A 260 -6.31 4.65 -3.28
C VAL A 260 -7.13 5.29 -4.40
N LEU A 261 -7.68 4.47 -5.28
CA LEU A 261 -8.42 4.89 -6.47
C LEU A 261 -9.92 4.78 -6.25
N ASP A 262 -10.66 5.85 -6.48
CA ASP A 262 -12.12 5.83 -6.56
C ASP A 262 -12.62 6.86 -7.58
N LYS A 263 -13.52 6.47 -8.48
CA LYS A 263 -14.26 7.34 -9.41
C LYS A 263 -13.41 8.43 -10.11
N GLY A 264 -12.23 8.05 -10.62
CA GLY A 264 -11.34 8.97 -11.34
C GLY A 264 -10.57 9.94 -10.44
N VAL A 265 -10.49 9.65 -9.15
CA VAL A 265 -9.67 10.36 -8.17
C VAL A 265 -8.70 9.38 -7.53
N VAL A 266 -7.46 9.82 -7.30
CA VAL A 266 -6.51 9.10 -6.44
C VAL A 266 -6.30 9.87 -5.14
N TYR A 267 -6.36 9.14 -4.04
CA TYR A 267 -6.12 9.66 -2.68
C TYR A 267 -4.78 9.15 -2.20
N VAL A 268 -3.94 10.07 -1.75
CA VAL A 268 -2.57 9.78 -1.33
C VAL A 268 -2.24 10.46 -0.01
N LEU A 269 -1.38 9.83 0.77
CA LEU A 269 -0.89 10.34 2.05
C LEU A 269 0.55 10.81 1.91
N GLY A 270 0.82 12.07 2.22
CA GLY A 270 2.15 12.63 2.30
C GLY A 270 2.48 13.07 3.73
N GLU A 271 3.67 12.75 4.20
CA GLU A 271 4.19 13.18 5.49
C GLU A 271 4.85 14.55 5.36
N GLY A 272 4.75 15.36 6.41
CA GLY A 272 5.36 16.69 6.46
C GLY A 272 4.66 17.58 7.48
N GLY A 273 5.02 18.86 7.49
CA GLY A 273 4.46 19.84 8.41
C GLY A 273 4.55 21.27 7.86
N ASP A 274 3.93 22.21 8.57
CA ASP A 274 3.95 23.62 8.20
C ASP A 274 5.33 24.28 8.41
N LYS A 275 6.21 23.62 9.16
CA LYS A 275 7.57 24.09 9.47
C LYS A 275 8.58 22.97 9.23
N PRO A 276 9.80 23.32 8.82
CA PRO A 276 10.88 22.34 8.74
C PRO A 276 11.12 21.67 10.09
N PHE A 277 11.38 20.37 10.06
CA PHE A 277 11.75 19.62 11.26
C PHE A 277 13.14 20.02 11.78
N PHE A 278 14.05 20.31 10.85
CA PHE A 278 15.42 20.73 11.18
C PHE A 278 15.57 22.27 11.10
N PRO A 279 16.42 22.88 11.93
CA PRO A 279 16.77 24.31 11.83
C PRO A 279 17.50 24.62 10.52
N PRO A 280 17.82 25.88 10.20
CA PRO A 280 18.73 26.21 9.10
C PRO A 280 20.10 25.54 9.25
N PHE A 281 20.75 25.18 8.13
CA PHE A 281 22.03 24.48 8.14
C PHE A 281 23.09 25.21 8.93
N GLU A 282 23.13 26.52 8.84
CA GLU A 282 24.09 27.40 9.59
C GLU A 282 23.94 27.26 11.11
N GLU A 283 22.74 27.05 11.61
CA GLU A 283 22.52 26.84 13.04
C GLU A 283 23.04 25.47 13.47
N SER A 284 22.81 24.45 12.62
CA SER A 284 23.35 23.11 12.86
C SER A 284 24.87 23.06 12.78
N LEU A 285 25.49 23.76 11.82
CA LEU A 285 26.96 23.89 11.76
C LEU A 285 27.53 24.48 13.04
N LYS A 286 27.00 25.62 13.53
CA LYS A 286 27.47 26.24 14.78
C LYS A 286 27.38 25.27 15.97
N GLN A 287 26.43 24.39 15.95
CA GLN A 287 26.20 23.45 17.05
C GLN A 287 27.07 22.20 16.95
N TYR A 288 27.25 21.64 15.75
CA TYR A 288 27.86 20.33 15.56
C TYR A 288 29.25 20.34 14.92
N ASP A 289 29.52 21.22 13.97
CA ASP A 289 30.83 21.31 13.32
C ASP A 289 31.92 21.76 14.28
N LYS A 290 32.68 20.80 14.82
CA LYS A 290 33.73 21.03 15.80
C LYS A 290 35.09 21.30 15.19
N ASN A 291 35.30 20.79 13.98
CA ASN A 291 36.56 20.89 13.26
C ASN A 291 36.61 22.10 12.29
N ASN A 292 35.47 22.79 12.12
CA ASN A 292 35.27 23.94 11.24
C ASN A 292 35.54 23.66 9.76
N ASP A 293 35.19 22.45 9.30
CA ASP A 293 35.34 22.08 7.90
C ASP A 293 34.07 22.32 7.04
N GLN A 294 33.04 22.94 7.61
CA GLN A 294 31.76 23.26 7.01
C GLN A 294 30.89 22.02 6.69
N LYS A 295 31.17 20.93 7.36
CA LYS A 295 30.38 19.67 7.29
C LYS A 295 30.01 19.24 8.72
N ILE A 296 29.06 18.32 8.83
CA ILE A 296 28.73 17.72 10.13
C ILE A 296 29.07 16.24 10.04
N HIS A 297 30.08 15.82 10.77
CA HIS A 297 30.50 14.43 10.82
C HIS A 297 29.68 13.64 11.84
N ARG A 298 29.51 12.35 11.58
CA ARG A 298 28.79 11.46 12.50
C ARG A 298 29.34 11.49 13.93
N ASP A 299 30.67 11.62 14.06
CA ASP A 299 31.33 11.64 15.36
C ASP A 299 31.04 12.90 16.16
N GLU A 300 30.77 14.00 15.49
CA GLU A 300 30.46 15.29 16.09
C GLU A 300 29.04 15.33 16.72
N MET A 301 28.15 14.49 16.23
CA MET A 301 26.78 14.34 16.75
C MET A 301 26.65 13.32 17.89
N LYS A 302 27.70 12.55 18.20
CA LYS A 302 27.66 11.50 19.25
C LYS A 302 27.27 12.01 20.65
N ALA A 303 27.54 13.26 20.96
CA ALA A 303 27.15 13.86 22.24
C ALA A 303 25.64 14.15 22.38
N GLN A 304 24.87 14.00 21.29
CA GLN A 304 23.42 14.24 21.24
C GLN A 304 22.70 13.05 20.59
N PRO A 305 22.36 12.02 21.37
CA PRO A 305 21.84 10.76 20.87
C PRO A 305 20.60 10.93 19.98
N GLU A 306 19.69 11.84 20.33
CA GLU A 306 18.46 12.11 19.55
C GLU A 306 18.77 12.59 18.13
N MET A 307 19.74 13.51 18.00
CA MET A 307 20.14 14.01 16.68
C MET A 307 21.02 12.99 15.94
N ALA A 308 21.82 12.21 16.63
CA ALA A 308 22.62 11.15 16.04
C ALA A 308 21.75 10.05 15.38
N GLU A 309 20.54 9.79 15.91
CA GLU A 309 19.55 8.92 15.26
C GLU A 309 19.11 9.46 13.89
N HIS A 310 19.08 10.78 13.71
CA HIS A 310 18.68 11.43 12.46
C HIS A 310 19.83 11.59 11.47
N PHE A 311 21.08 11.31 11.85
CA PHE A 311 22.24 11.43 10.97
C PHE A 311 22.03 10.69 9.65
N GLY A 312 21.54 9.47 9.71
CA GLY A 312 21.27 8.67 8.52
C GLY A 312 20.18 9.25 7.60
N TRP A 313 19.33 10.16 8.06
CA TRP A 313 18.39 10.88 7.18
C TRP A 313 19.08 12.01 6.44
N LEU A 314 19.99 12.69 7.11
CA LEU A 314 20.70 13.87 6.63
C LEU A 314 21.93 13.55 5.78
N ASP A 315 22.39 12.28 5.80
CA ASP A 315 23.47 11.70 5.01
C ASP A 315 22.90 10.66 4.03
N PRO A 316 22.26 11.09 2.94
CA PRO A 316 21.62 10.18 1.98
C PRO A 316 22.59 9.43 1.08
N ASN A 317 23.79 9.96 0.83
CA ASN A 317 24.82 9.33 0.01
C ASN A 317 25.68 8.34 0.81
N LEU A 318 25.59 8.36 2.16
CA LEU A 318 26.31 7.50 3.13
C LEU A 318 27.83 7.70 3.09
N ASP A 319 28.31 8.91 2.84
CA ASP A 319 29.74 9.23 2.85
C ASP A 319 30.29 9.55 4.25
N GLY A 320 29.40 9.64 5.25
CA GLY A 320 29.75 9.76 6.67
C GLY A 320 29.78 11.18 7.20
N TYR A 321 29.41 12.16 6.39
CA TYR A 321 29.23 13.55 6.80
C TYR A 321 28.00 14.15 6.08
N ILE A 322 27.49 15.25 6.63
CA ILE A 322 26.33 15.97 6.11
C ILE A 322 26.79 17.29 5.52
N GLU A 323 26.56 17.48 4.24
CA GLU A 323 26.80 18.73 3.52
C GLU A 323 25.53 19.57 3.42
N ARG A 324 25.70 20.86 3.07
CA ARG A 324 24.58 21.79 2.91
C ARG A 324 23.50 21.29 1.97
N GLU A 325 23.88 20.78 0.80
CA GLU A 325 22.94 20.35 -0.24
C GLU A 325 22.04 19.22 0.26
N GLU A 326 22.61 18.24 0.95
CA GLU A 326 21.89 17.11 1.55
C GLU A 326 20.97 17.56 2.67
N TYR A 327 21.51 18.38 3.57
CA TYR A 327 20.75 18.91 4.69
C TYR A 327 19.54 19.73 4.23
N ASP A 328 19.76 20.69 3.31
CA ASP A 328 18.70 21.54 2.79
C ASP A 328 17.68 20.74 1.96
N PHE A 329 18.12 19.73 1.22
CA PHE A 329 17.21 18.80 0.54
C PHE A 329 16.27 18.11 1.52
N VAL A 330 16.81 17.46 2.56
CA VAL A 330 16.01 16.76 3.57
C VAL A 330 15.13 17.74 4.35
N ARG A 331 15.69 18.86 4.79
CA ARG A 331 14.98 19.91 5.53
C ARG A 331 13.78 20.44 4.73
N ASN A 332 13.97 20.73 3.45
CA ASN A 332 12.91 21.27 2.59
C ASN A 332 11.87 20.21 2.23
N SER A 333 12.25 18.95 2.09
CA SER A 333 11.31 17.86 1.79
C SER A 333 10.23 17.72 2.88
N THR A 334 10.53 18.08 4.12
CA THR A 334 9.58 17.98 5.24
C THR A 334 8.53 19.10 5.28
N THR A 335 8.65 20.12 4.44
CA THR A 335 7.70 21.28 4.40
C THR A 335 6.83 21.32 3.16
N VAL A 336 7.04 20.41 2.23
CA VAL A 336 6.41 20.48 0.91
C VAL A 336 5.14 19.63 0.89
N GLY A 337 4.01 20.27 1.11
CA GLY A 337 2.68 19.64 1.05
C GLY A 337 2.55 18.41 1.94
N HIS A 338 1.62 18.34 2.81
CA HIS A 338 1.39 17.19 3.69
C HIS A 338 -0.09 16.90 3.82
N GLY A 339 -0.40 15.72 4.33
CA GLY A 339 -1.78 15.32 4.58
C GLY A 339 -2.32 14.36 3.54
N LEU A 340 -3.61 14.14 3.63
CA LEU A 340 -4.36 13.38 2.64
C LEU A 340 -4.74 14.31 1.49
N THR A 341 -4.27 13.98 0.29
CA THR A 341 -4.50 14.76 -0.93
C THR A 341 -5.34 13.97 -1.91
N ALA A 342 -6.41 14.59 -2.43
CA ALA A 342 -7.22 14.07 -3.54
C ALA A 342 -6.78 14.69 -4.86
N ILE A 343 -6.46 13.86 -5.85
CA ILE A 343 -5.96 14.25 -7.16
C ILE A 343 -6.88 13.70 -8.24
N ARG A 344 -7.40 14.56 -9.12
CA ARG A 344 -8.19 14.13 -10.29
C ARG A 344 -7.29 13.50 -11.33
N LEU A 345 -7.68 12.33 -11.81
CA LEU A 345 -6.92 11.55 -12.80
C LEU A 345 -7.28 12.00 -14.22
N SER A 346 -6.88 13.21 -14.58
CA SER A 346 -7.13 13.77 -15.92
C SER A 346 -5.97 14.66 -16.36
N GLY A 347 -5.55 14.54 -17.61
CA GLY A 347 -4.49 15.36 -18.18
C GLY A 347 -3.17 14.60 -18.41
N LYS A 348 -2.15 15.34 -18.82
CA LYS A 348 -0.78 14.87 -19.12
C LYS A 348 0.25 15.88 -18.64
N GLY A 349 1.48 15.42 -18.39
CA GLY A 349 2.58 16.28 -17.96
C GLY A 349 2.45 16.76 -16.52
N ASP A 350 2.88 17.97 -16.22
CA ASP A 350 2.83 18.56 -14.89
C ASP A 350 1.41 19.02 -14.52
N LEU A 351 0.79 18.34 -13.59
CA LEU A 351 -0.57 18.62 -13.11
C LEU A 351 -0.59 19.23 -11.69
N THR A 352 0.56 19.66 -11.18
CA THR A 352 0.74 20.14 -9.80
C THR A 352 -0.26 21.25 -9.42
N ASN A 353 -0.53 22.19 -10.33
CA ASN A 353 -1.38 23.34 -10.05
C ASN A 353 -2.83 23.16 -10.54
N SER A 354 -3.19 22.04 -11.18
CA SER A 354 -4.49 21.86 -11.83
C SER A 354 -5.32 20.69 -11.32
N SER A 355 -4.67 19.62 -10.84
CA SER A 355 -5.38 18.36 -10.55
C SER A 355 -5.70 18.13 -9.09
N VAL A 356 -5.12 18.87 -8.15
CA VAL A 356 -5.45 18.75 -6.73
C VAL A 356 -6.87 19.23 -6.49
N ALA A 357 -7.74 18.33 -6.03
CA ALA A 357 -9.13 18.66 -5.72
C ALA A 357 -9.28 19.27 -4.32
N TRP A 358 -8.64 18.64 -3.33
CA TRP A 358 -8.65 19.10 -1.94
C TRP A 358 -7.50 18.44 -1.15
N ARG A 359 -7.22 18.98 0.04
CA ARG A 359 -6.26 18.45 1.01
C ARG A 359 -6.85 18.44 2.41
N LEU A 360 -6.64 17.36 3.16
CA LEU A 360 -6.92 17.25 4.59
C LEU A 360 -5.59 17.19 5.34
N GLN A 361 -5.24 18.29 6.01
CA GLN A 361 -3.93 18.46 6.67
C GLN A 361 -3.97 18.24 8.20
N LYS A 362 -5.12 17.84 8.73
CA LYS A 362 -5.29 17.53 10.17
C LYS A 362 -5.87 16.13 10.33
N SER A 363 -5.46 15.44 11.37
CA SER A 363 -6.01 14.13 11.75
C SER A 363 -5.95 13.05 10.66
N TYR A 364 -4.99 13.12 9.75
CA TYR A 364 -4.71 12.09 8.77
C TYR A 364 -3.76 11.03 9.35
N PRO A 365 -3.82 9.77 8.90
CA PRO A 365 -2.91 8.71 9.34
C PRO A 365 -1.49 8.89 8.77
N ASN A 366 -0.51 8.34 9.48
CA ASN A 366 0.88 8.29 9.01
C ASN A 366 1.14 7.05 8.13
N ILE A 367 0.72 5.86 8.59
CA ILE A 367 1.04 4.58 7.90
C ILE A 367 -0.20 3.95 7.27
N PRO A 368 -1.33 3.77 7.99
CA PRO A 368 -2.50 3.11 7.40
C PRO A 368 -3.02 3.87 6.18
N ALA A 369 -3.18 3.15 5.07
CA ALA A 369 -3.78 3.73 3.88
C ALA A 369 -5.27 4.05 4.09
N PRO A 370 -5.83 5.09 3.44
CA PRO A 370 -7.25 5.35 3.42
C PRO A 370 -8.05 4.15 2.90
N LEU A 371 -9.30 4.03 3.31
CA LEU A 371 -10.25 3.06 2.80
C LEU A 371 -11.48 3.79 2.24
N VAL A 372 -11.81 3.59 0.98
CA VAL A 372 -13.06 4.10 0.41
C VAL A 372 -14.02 2.93 0.26
N TYR A 373 -15.17 3.00 0.93
CA TYR A 373 -16.18 1.96 0.91
C TYR A 373 -17.58 2.54 1.00
N HIS A 374 -18.48 2.15 0.10
CA HIS A 374 -19.85 2.64 -0.01
C HIS A 374 -19.96 4.18 -0.06
N GLY A 375 -19.00 4.83 -0.75
CA GLY A 375 -19.02 6.28 -0.94
C GLY A 375 -18.55 7.12 0.25
N VAL A 376 -18.04 6.49 1.29
CA VAL A 376 -17.41 7.11 2.45
C VAL A 376 -15.94 6.72 2.52
N MET A 377 -15.07 7.66 2.85
CA MET A 377 -13.68 7.40 3.15
C MET A 377 -13.47 7.25 4.64
N TYR A 378 -12.65 6.27 5.03
CA TYR A 378 -12.32 5.97 6.42
C TYR A 378 -10.82 6.07 6.64
N LEU A 379 -10.46 6.71 7.75
CA LEU A 379 -9.08 6.93 8.15
C LEU A 379 -8.87 6.38 9.56
N MET A 380 -7.80 5.60 9.74
CA MET A 380 -7.37 5.11 11.04
C MET A 380 -6.00 5.68 11.39
N LYS A 381 -5.94 6.46 12.45
CA LYS A 381 -4.75 7.16 12.91
C LYS A 381 -4.29 6.59 14.27
N GLU A 382 -3.01 6.75 14.57
CA GLU A 382 -2.43 6.46 15.89
C GLU A 382 -3.23 7.11 17.03
N GLY A 383 -3.20 6.52 18.20
CA GLY A 383 -4.02 6.94 19.35
C GLY A 383 -5.48 6.53 19.23
N GLY A 384 -5.80 5.57 18.35
CA GLY A 384 -7.15 5.04 18.14
C GLY A 384 -8.11 6.03 17.47
N ILE A 385 -7.63 7.07 16.79
CA ILE A 385 -8.48 8.07 16.15
C ILE A 385 -9.00 7.51 14.82
N PHE A 386 -10.32 7.29 14.76
CA PHE A 386 -11.02 6.85 13.56
C PHE A 386 -11.91 7.95 13.01
N SER A 387 -11.84 8.19 11.71
CA SER A 387 -12.61 9.24 11.05
C SER A 387 -13.31 8.71 9.80
N SER A 388 -14.54 9.17 9.58
CA SER A 388 -15.21 9.13 8.28
C SER A 388 -15.10 10.49 7.60
N VAL A 389 -14.86 10.48 6.30
CA VAL A 389 -14.59 11.67 5.48
C VAL A 389 -15.38 11.58 4.18
N ASP A 390 -15.93 12.69 3.73
CA ASP A 390 -16.54 12.81 2.40
C ASP A 390 -15.43 12.80 1.33
N PRO A 391 -15.33 11.78 0.49
CA PRO A 391 -14.26 11.68 -0.52
C PRO A 391 -14.35 12.76 -1.61
N ALA A 392 -15.50 13.42 -1.75
CA ALA A 392 -15.70 14.46 -2.76
C ALA A 392 -15.01 15.78 -2.41
N ASN A 393 -14.92 16.11 -1.11
CA ASN A 393 -14.45 17.43 -0.65
C ASN A 393 -13.49 17.39 0.55
N GLY A 394 -13.24 16.21 1.14
CA GLY A 394 -12.36 16.03 2.29
C GLY A 394 -12.98 16.45 3.64
N GLN A 395 -14.27 16.72 3.70
CA GLN A 395 -14.95 17.08 4.95
C GLN A 395 -14.99 15.89 5.90
N VAL A 396 -14.53 16.10 7.14
CA VAL A 396 -14.67 15.10 8.21
C VAL A 396 -16.14 15.03 8.63
N LEU A 397 -16.78 13.87 8.44
CA LEU A 397 -18.19 13.63 8.75
C LEU A 397 -18.38 13.22 10.22
N LYS A 398 -17.48 12.35 10.71
CA LYS A 398 -17.42 11.94 12.11
C LYS A 398 -15.98 11.60 12.47
N GLN A 399 -15.56 11.98 13.68
CA GLN A 399 -14.29 11.57 14.27
C GLN A 399 -14.51 11.13 15.70
N GLY A 400 -13.83 10.09 16.11
CA GLY A 400 -13.87 9.57 17.47
C GLY A 400 -12.71 8.62 17.74
N ARG A 401 -12.66 8.05 18.94
CA ARG A 401 -11.67 7.06 19.33
C ARG A 401 -12.25 5.67 19.40
N THR A 402 -11.45 4.69 19.05
CA THR A 402 -11.72 3.27 19.32
C THR A 402 -11.36 2.99 20.78
N PRO A 403 -12.32 2.81 21.69
CA PRO A 403 -12.03 2.54 23.10
C PRO A 403 -11.22 1.24 23.21
N GLN A 404 -10.34 1.17 24.23
CA GLN A 404 -9.47 0.01 24.50
C GLN A 404 -8.40 -0.29 23.43
N ALA A 405 -8.28 0.52 22.37
CA ALA A 405 -7.33 0.35 21.29
C ALA A 405 -6.72 1.71 20.91
N LEU A 406 -6.01 2.33 21.87
CA LEU A 406 -5.48 3.71 21.76
C LEU A 406 -4.00 3.76 21.35
N GLU A 407 -3.44 2.64 20.98
CA GLU A 407 -2.06 2.47 20.55
C GLU A 407 -1.84 2.83 19.07
N ASP A 408 -0.68 2.46 18.55
CA ASP A 408 -0.32 2.64 17.15
C ASP A 408 -1.09 1.69 16.21
N TYR A 409 -1.21 2.11 14.96
CA TYR A 409 -1.80 1.33 13.88
C TYR A 409 -0.84 1.31 12.69
N TYR A 410 -0.42 0.11 12.30
CA TYR A 410 0.38 -0.14 11.10
C TYR A 410 -0.46 -0.81 10.01
N ALA A 411 -1.38 -1.67 10.42
CA ALA A 411 -2.33 -2.32 9.52
C ALA A 411 -3.34 -1.31 8.96
N SER A 412 -3.55 -1.34 7.64
CA SER A 412 -4.58 -0.53 6.99
C SER A 412 -5.98 -1.10 7.26
N PRO A 413 -7.02 -0.27 7.35
CA PRO A 413 -8.41 -0.71 7.39
C PRO A 413 -8.76 -1.56 6.18
N VAL A 414 -9.62 -2.58 6.39
CA VAL A 414 -10.24 -3.37 5.33
C VAL A 414 -11.75 -3.44 5.55
N ALA A 415 -12.53 -3.61 4.48
CA ALA A 415 -13.99 -3.62 4.55
C ALA A 415 -14.63 -4.77 3.79
N ALA A 416 -15.71 -5.28 4.36
CA ALA A 416 -16.67 -6.18 3.73
C ALA A 416 -17.98 -6.23 4.55
N ASP A 417 -19.07 -6.70 3.94
CA ASP A 417 -20.35 -6.98 4.62
C ASP A 417 -20.90 -5.78 5.43
N GLY A 418 -20.73 -4.56 4.90
CA GLY A 418 -21.12 -3.34 5.61
C GLY A 418 -20.33 -3.05 6.89
N LYS A 419 -19.17 -3.69 7.05
CA LYS A 419 -18.29 -3.57 8.22
C LYS A 419 -16.90 -3.10 7.82
N ILE A 420 -16.23 -2.40 8.74
CA ILE A 420 -14.84 -2.01 8.65
C ILE A 420 -14.09 -2.74 9.76
N PHE A 421 -12.95 -3.32 9.41
CA PHE A 421 -12.07 -4.01 10.33
C PHE A 421 -10.78 -3.20 10.45
N VAL A 422 -10.45 -2.76 11.66
CA VAL A 422 -9.19 -2.13 11.99
C VAL A 422 -8.48 -2.94 13.06
N VAL A 423 -7.16 -3.08 12.93
CA VAL A 423 -6.37 -3.86 13.86
C VAL A 423 -5.22 -3.01 14.38
N SER A 424 -5.13 -2.88 15.71
CA SER A 424 -4.05 -2.13 16.36
C SER A 424 -2.76 -2.93 16.44
N ALA A 425 -1.66 -2.24 16.71
CA ALA A 425 -0.33 -2.87 16.85
C ALA A 425 -0.27 -3.91 17.98
N SER A 426 -1.08 -3.76 19.03
CA SER A 426 -1.18 -4.74 20.13
C SER A 426 -2.10 -5.93 19.81
N GLY A 427 -2.74 -5.96 18.62
CA GLY A 427 -3.61 -7.05 18.20
C GLY A 427 -5.08 -6.91 18.58
N LYS A 428 -5.53 -5.70 18.88
CA LYS A 428 -6.97 -5.47 19.09
C LYS A 428 -7.68 -5.25 17.76
N VAL A 429 -8.67 -6.09 17.50
CA VAL A 429 -9.52 -6.02 16.30
C VAL A 429 -10.77 -5.25 16.66
N THR A 430 -10.94 -4.06 16.11
CA THR A 430 -12.18 -3.28 16.23
C THR A 430 -12.99 -3.40 14.95
N VAL A 431 -14.26 -3.77 15.10
CA VAL A 431 -15.23 -3.87 14.01
C VAL A 431 -16.19 -2.71 14.10
N LEU A 432 -16.32 -1.96 13.01
CA LEU A 432 -17.18 -0.79 12.92
C LEU A 432 -18.21 -0.98 11.80
N LYS A 433 -19.38 -0.35 11.96
CA LYS A 433 -20.35 -0.20 10.90
C LYS A 433 -19.78 0.71 9.80
N ALA A 434 -19.88 0.30 8.55
CA ALA A 434 -19.48 1.10 7.41
C ALA A 434 -20.56 2.15 7.08
N ASP A 435 -20.50 3.27 7.78
CA ASP A 435 -21.46 4.37 7.68
C ASP A 435 -20.74 5.71 7.94
N ALA A 436 -21.26 6.82 7.42
CA ALA A 436 -20.74 8.16 7.71
C ALA A 436 -20.77 8.45 9.22
N GLN A 437 -21.81 7.98 9.91
CA GLN A 437 -22.00 8.05 11.37
C GLN A 437 -21.63 6.73 12.04
N TRP A 438 -20.51 6.13 11.65
CA TRP A 438 -20.02 4.82 12.09
C TRP A 438 -20.25 4.55 13.59
N GLU A 439 -20.48 3.30 13.91
CA GLU A 439 -20.64 2.78 15.27
C GLU A 439 -19.68 1.59 15.46
N ILE A 440 -19.22 1.37 16.69
CA ILE A 440 -18.39 0.23 17.02
C ILE A 440 -19.31 -0.93 17.37
N PHE A 441 -19.17 -2.04 16.65
CA PHE A 441 -19.85 -3.29 16.98
C PHE A 441 -19.14 -4.06 18.08
N SER A 442 -17.80 -4.12 17.99
CA SER A 442 -16.98 -4.84 18.97
C SER A 442 -15.53 -4.37 18.95
N THR A 443 -14.83 -4.63 20.04
CA THR A 443 -13.36 -4.62 20.10
C THR A 443 -12.93 -5.92 20.76
N SER A 444 -12.11 -6.69 20.08
CA SER A 444 -11.62 -8.02 20.50
C SER A 444 -10.11 -8.02 20.59
N ASP A 445 -9.53 -8.76 21.52
CA ASP A 445 -8.09 -8.86 21.71
C ASP A 445 -7.58 -10.24 21.27
N LEU A 446 -6.57 -10.27 20.40
CA LEU A 446 -5.89 -11.48 19.96
C LEU A 446 -4.72 -11.87 20.88
N GLY A 447 -4.30 -10.97 21.79
CA GLY A 447 -3.23 -11.19 22.75
C GLY A 447 -1.83 -11.21 22.15
N GLU A 448 -1.65 -10.80 20.88
CA GLU A 448 -0.38 -10.77 20.17
C GLU A 448 -0.31 -9.56 19.24
N GLU A 449 0.88 -9.03 19.01
CA GLU A 449 1.11 -7.94 18.07
C GLU A 449 0.64 -8.26 16.63
N VAL A 450 0.06 -7.26 15.98
CA VAL A 450 -0.34 -7.31 14.56
C VAL A 450 0.21 -6.10 13.83
N TRP A 451 1.01 -6.35 12.80
CA TRP A 451 1.57 -5.31 11.92
C TRP A 451 1.00 -5.40 10.50
N ALA A 452 0.67 -6.60 10.08
CA ALA A 452 0.17 -6.91 8.75
C ALA A 452 -1.27 -6.44 8.55
N THR A 453 -1.58 -5.87 7.40
CA THR A 453 -2.96 -5.60 7.00
C THR A 453 -3.72 -6.91 6.81
N PRO A 454 -4.91 -7.07 7.39
CA PRO A 454 -5.73 -8.27 7.19
C PRO A 454 -6.11 -8.50 5.73
N ALA A 455 -6.37 -9.75 5.38
CA ALA A 455 -6.94 -10.13 4.08
C ALA A 455 -8.36 -10.64 4.24
N ILE A 456 -9.22 -10.37 3.26
CA ILE A 456 -10.59 -10.87 3.21
C ILE A 456 -10.76 -11.73 1.95
N ALA A 457 -11.11 -12.99 2.12
CA ALA A 457 -11.37 -13.86 0.99
C ALA A 457 -12.48 -14.86 1.33
N GLY A 458 -13.55 -14.86 0.54
CA GLY A 458 -14.78 -15.55 0.90
C GLY A 458 -15.32 -15.01 2.23
N ASN A 459 -15.92 -15.90 3.01
CA ASN A 459 -16.46 -15.56 4.34
C ASN A 459 -15.40 -15.59 5.46
N ASN A 460 -14.11 -15.35 5.11
CA ASN A 460 -13.02 -15.40 6.06
C ASN A 460 -12.21 -14.10 6.12
N LEU A 461 -11.87 -13.68 7.34
CA LEU A 461 -10.86 -12.67 7.62
C LEU A 461 -9.57 -13.38 8.05
N PHE A 462 -8.47 -13.07 7.39
CA PHE A 462 -7.15 -13.61 7.70
C PHE A 462 -6.33 -12.54 8.42
N VAL A 463 -5.89 -12.84 9.63
CA VAL A 463 -5.09 -11.93 10.47
C VAL A 463 -3.78 -12.59 10.83
N ARG A 464 -2.66 -11.95 10.46
CA ARG A 464 -1.33 -12.38 10.85
C ARG A 464 -0.92 -11.68 12.13
N THR A 465 -0.70 -12.45 13.18
CA THR A 465 -0.12 -12.00 14.44
C THR A 465 1.39 -12.24 14.44
N ARG A 466 2.07 -11.90 15.53
CA ARG A 466 3.49 -12.12 15.71
C ARG A 466 3.92 -13.57 15.48
N SER A 467 3.14 -14.54 15.96
CA SER A 467 3.50 -15.96 15.97
C SER A 467 2.63 -16.85 15.08
N ALA A 468 1.50 -16.34 14.56
CA ALA A 468 0.53 -17.15 13.85
C ALA A 468 -0.24 -16.40 12.75
N LEU A 469 -0.81 -17.17 11.83
CA LEU A 469 -1.88 -16.74 10.95
C LEU A 469 -3.20 -17.35 11.42
N TYR A 470 -4.19 -16.50 11.62
CA TYR A 470 -5.57 -16.88 11.92
C TYR A 470 -6.45 -16.76 10.68
N SER A 471 -7.37 -17.69 10.52
CA SER A 471 -8.55 -17.56 9.66
C SER A 471 -9.78 -17.49 10.56
N PHE A 472 -10.53 -16.40 10.48
CA PHE A 472 -11.78 -16.19 11.19
C PHE A 472 -12.96 -16.26 10.23
N GLY A 473 -14.06 -16.88 10.68
CA GLY A 473 -15.27 -17.00 9.85
C GLY A 473 -16.51 -17.37 10.67
N THR A 474 -17.69 -17.21 10.08
CA THR A 474 -18.98 -17.52 10.73
C THR A 474 -19.26 -19.01 10.91
N ASN A 475 -18.51 -19.88 10.22
CA ASN A 475 -18.65 -21.33 10.28
C ASN A 475 -17.58 -22.00 11.16
N ALA A 476 -17.06 -21.27 12.16
CA ALA A 476 -16.17 -21.86 13.16
C ALA A 476 -16.96 -22.93 13.97
N LYS A 477 -16.38 -24.14 14.03
CA LYS A 477 -16.95 -25.26 14.81
C LYS A 477 -16.82 -25.02 16.31
#